data_15c02cf6189c8c14a0a152c831988197
#
_entry.id   15c02cf6189c8c14a0a152c831988197
#
_cell.length_a   1.000
_cell.length_b   1.000
_cell.length_c   1.000
_cell.angle_alpha   90.00
_cell.angle_beta   90.00
_cell.angle_gamma   90.00
#
_symmetry.space_group_name_H-M   'P 1'
#
loop_
_entity.id
_entity.type
_entity.pdbx_description
1 polymer ?
#
loop_
_entity_poly.entity_id
_entity_poly.type
_entity_poly.pdbx_seq_one_letter_code
_entity_poly.pdbx_strand_id
1 'polypeptide(L)'
;LRLLILMLFIITSAVTQAQTYEAGLVLGGTNFVGDVGSSSFTNPSDYAKKDKFSYGAIFKWNRSPRHAFRFSIIQHRTFGYDHLSESIGRQKRGYEFKNSLTEFSVGLEFNFWEWNLHDFKRPQFVPYVSTGLNFFIADHLGPNEPEKELVKIDENYNFAIPLIFGIKGAVSERFVIALEFGARYAFTDNLDGSNPQESIEIDEIVSFGNQNMNDWYIFGGVTLTYTFGRKPCYCKF
;
A
#
# COMPACT_ATOMS: atom_id res chain seq x y z
N LEU A 1 2.48 31.02 -29.41
CA LEU A 1 2.05 30.10 -30.44
C LEU A 1 3.09 29.00 -30.73
N ARG A 2 4.37 29.37 -31.01
CA ARG A 2 5.45 28.40 -31.29
C ARG A 2 5.74 27.44 -30.14
N LEU A 3 5.69 27.89 -28.88
CA LEU A 3 5.89 27.06 -27.69
C LEU A 3 4.73 26.06 -27.51
N LEU A 4 3.51 26.49 -27.79
CA LEU A 4 2.30 25.67 -27.70
C LEU A 4 2.29 24.55 -28.76
N ILE A 5 2.78 24.86 -29.98
CA ILE A 5 2.95 23.90 -31.06
C ILE A 5 4.05 22.89 -30.70
N LEU A 6 5.16 23.34 -30.09
CA LEU A 6 6.23 22.45 -29.64
C LEU A 6 5.77 21.51 -28.52
N MET A 7 5.01 22.02 -27.53
CA MET A 7 4.37 21.18 -26.52
C MET A 7 3.39 20.17 -27.10
N LEU A 8 2.58 20.60 -28.07
CA LEU A 8 1.65 19.69 -28.74
C LEU A 8 2.39 18.59 -29.53
N PHE A 9 3.52 18.92 -30.16
CA PHE A 9 4.36 17.96 -30.88
C PHE A 9 5.06 16.97 -29.95
N ILE A 10 5.50 17.40 -28.76
CA ILE A 10 6.07 16.53 -27.72
C ILE A 10 5.00 15.59 -27.16
N ILE A 11 3.78 16.08 -26.96
CA ILE A 11 2.65 15.26 -26.47
C ILE A 11 2.24 14.23 -27.54
N THR A 12 2.22 14.57 -28.82
CA THR A 12 1.84 13.63 -29.88
C THR A 12 2.92 12.59 -30.17
N SER A 13 4.22 12.91 -30.00
CA SER A 13 5.29 11.92 -30.16
C SER A 13 5.37 10.91 -28.99
N ALA A 14 4.82 11.24 -27.82
CA ALA A 14 4.73 10.31 -26.69
C ALA A 14 3.64 9.23 -26.88
N VAL A 15 2.69 9.40 -27.82
CA VAL A 15 1.54 8.51 -28.03
C VAL A 15 1.83 7.34 -28.99
N THR A 16 2.99 7.33 -29.65
CA THR A 16 3.30 6.32 -30.69
C THR A 16 3.92 5.02 -30.16
N GLN A 17 4.20 4.91 -28.87
CA GLN A 17 4.68 3.65 -28.30
C GLN A 17 3.49 2.76 -27.92
N ALA A 18 3.54 1.53 -28.41
CA ALA A 18 2.57 0.48 -28.06
C ALA A 18 2.68 0.15 -26.58
N GLN A 19 1.81 0.73 -25.78
CA GLN A 19 1.81 0.62 -24.33
C GLN A 19 0.60 -0.19 -23.89
N THR A 20 0.81 -1.10 -22.93
CA THR A 20 -0.27 -1.84 -22.31
C THR A 20 -0.56 -1.24 -20.95
N TYR A 21 -1.80 -0.92 -20.75
CA TYR A 21 -2.32 -0.44 -19.48
C TYR A 21 -3.07 -1.55 -18.77
N GLU A 22 -3.04 -1.52 -17.47
CA GLU A 22 -3.85 -2.36 -16.61
C GLU A 22 -4.61 -1.46 -15.63
N ALA A 23 -5.89 -1.72 -15.44
CA ALA A 23 -6.70 -1.11 -14.41
C ALA A 23 -7.49 -2.17 -13.68
N GLY A 24 -7.62 -2.06 -12.37
CA GLY A 24 -8.29 -3.10 -11.60
C GLY A 24 -8.47 -2.77 -10.14
N LEU A 25 -8.79 -3.81 -9.39
CA LEU A 25 -9.10 -3.76 -7.97
C LEU A 25 -8.00 -4.43 -7.16
N VAL A 26 -7.85 -3.95 -5.94
CA VAL A 26 -6.98 -4.49 -4.89
C VAL A 26 -7.86 -4.87 -3.72
N LEU A 27 -7.72 -6.10 -3.21
CA LEU A 27 -8.45 -6.62 -2.07
C LEU A 27 -7.48 -7.35 -1.15
N GLY A 28 -7.59 -7.15 0.16
CA GLY A 28 -6.69 -7.82 1.09
C GLY A 28 -6.93 -7.42 2.54
N GLY A 29 -5.91 -7.61 3.36
CA GLY A 29 -5.89 -7.19 4.74
C GLY A 29 -4.61 -6.44 5.08
N THR A 30 -4.69 -5.61 6.11
CA THR A 30 -3.54 -4.85 6.60
C THR A 30 -3.29 -5.15 8.07
N ASN A 31 -2.06 -5.51 8.39
CA ASN A 31 -1.57 -5.62 9.75
C ASN A 31 -0.71 -4.42 10.10
N PHE A 32 -0.79 -4.00 11.35
CA PHE A 32 -0.02 -2.90 11.90
C PHE A 32 1.09 -3.45 12.82
N VAL A 33 2.23 -2.79 12.83
CA VAL A 33 3.36 -3.09 13.71
C VAL A 33 3.89 -1.78 14.27
N GLY A 34 3.64 -1.55 15.55
CA GLY A 34 4.03 -0.36 16.29
C GLY A 34 4.01 -0.62 17.79
N ASP A 35 3.67 0.38 18.56
CA ASP A 35 3.73 0.36 20.03
C ASP A 35 2.48 -0.21 20.71
N VAL A 36 1.32 -0.19 20.04
CA VAL A 36 0.08 -0.76 20.54
C VAL A 36 -0.25 -2.05 19.79
N GLY A 37 -0.59 -3.09 20.52
CA GLY A 37 -0.97 -4.39 19.97
C GLY A 37 0.18 -5.38 19.85
N SER A 38 0.06 -6.34 18.92
CA SER A 38 1.07 -7.36 18.68
C SER A 38 2.25 -6.79 17.89
N SER A 39 3.47 -7.13 18.29
CA SER A 39 4.69 -6.83 17.53
C SER A 39 5.00 -7.84 16.43
N SER A 40 4.15 -8.82 16.22
CA SER A 40 4.34 -9.86 15.21
C SER A 40 4.11 -9.32 13.80
N PHE A 41 5.13 -9.41 12.94
CA PHE A 41 5.06 -8.97 11.55
C PHE A 41 4.07 -9.76 10.70
N THR A 42 3.88 -11.03 11.01
CA THR A 42 3.09 -11.92 10.14
C THR A 42 2.29 -12.92 10.95
N ASN A 43 1.05 -12.58 11.22
CA ASN A 43 0.07 -13.58 11.59
C ASN A 43 -0.93 -13.73 10.43
N PRO A 44 -0.87 -14.78 9.60
CA PRO A 44 -1.75 -14.94 8.44
C PRO A 44 -3.23 -14.87 8.78
N SER A 45 -3.62 -15.31 9.98
CA SER A 45 -5.02 -15.27 10.44
C SER A 45 -5.52 -13.83 10.62
N ASP A 46 -4.63 -12.86 10.82
CA ASP A 46 -5.01 -11.47 11.02
C ASP A 46 -5.42 -10.77 9.74
N TYR A 47 -4.89 -11.18 8.58
CA TYR A 47 -5.27 -10.61 7.28
C TYR A 47 -6.67 -11.02 6.82
N ALA A 48 -7.19 -12.11 7.32
CA ALA A 48 -8.52 -12.63 7.00
C ALA A 48 -9.64 -12.08 7.90
N LYS A 49 -9.31 -11.35 8.96
CA LYS A 49 -10.30 -10.76 9.86
C LYS A 49 -11.11 -9.68 9.17
N LYS A 50 -12.43 -9.72 9.30
CA LYS A 50 -13.37 -8.79 8.65
C LYS A 50 -13.04 -7.31 8.91
N ASP A 51 -12.53 -7.00 10.08
CA ASP A 51 -12.22 -5.63 10.49
C ASP A 51 -10.90 -5.11 9.90
N LYS A 52 -10.00 -5.99 9.42
CA LYS A 52 -8.73 -5.64 8.75
C LYS A 52 -8.83 -5.58 7.23
N PHE A 53 -10.02 -5.60 6.68
CA PHE A 53 -10.23 -5.62 5.24
C PHE A 53 -9.78 -4.31 4.58
N SER A 54 -8.96 -4.47 3.56
CA SER A 54 -8.43 -3.37 2.75
C SER A 54 -8.88 -3.56 1.30
N TYR A 55 -9.28 -2.46 0.67
CA TYR A 55 -9.74 -2.46 -0.71
C TYR A 55 -9.31 -1.19 -1.44
N GLY A 56 -9.20 -1.28 -2.74
CA GLY A 56 -8.79 -0.14 -3.52
C GLY A 56 -8.78 -0.39 -5.02
N ALA A 57 -8.26 0.60 -5.74
CA ALA A 57 -8.08 0.58 -7.17
C ALA A 57 -6.59 0.68 -7.52
N ILE A 58 -6.21 0.04 -8.63
CA ILE A 58 -4.85 0.07 -9.15
C ILE A 58 -4.86 0.34 -10.63
N PHE A 59 -3.90 1.13 -11.08
CA PHE A 59 -3.59 1.39 -12.48
C PHE A 59 -2.10 1.12 -12.71
N LYS A 60 -1.79 0.40 -13.78
CA LYS A 60 -0.40 0.13 -14.19
C LYS A 60 -0.20 0.55 -15.64
N TRP A 61 0.96 1.12 -15.89
CA TRP A 61 1.46 1.42 -17.21
C TRP A 61 2.68 0.56 -17.48
N ASN A 62 2.50 -0.53 -18.22
CA ASN A 62 3.57 -1.45 -18.59
C ASN A 62 4.44 -0.83 -19.69
N ARG A 63 5.53 -0.17 -19.29
CA ARG A 63 6.46 0.52 -20.18
C ARG A 63 7.32 -0.44 -20.96
N SER A 64 7.65 -1.59 -20.37
CA SER A 64 8.44 -2.67 -20.98
C SER A 64 8.06 -4.01 -20.38
N PRO A 65 8.54 -5.15 -20.94
CA PRO A 65 8.31 -6.47 -20.36
C PRO A 65 8.82 -6.59 -18.90
N ARG A 66 9.75 -5.73 -18.49
CA ARG A 66 10.36 -5.78 -17.16
C ARG A 66 9.98 -4.65 -16.22
N HIS A 67 9.41 -3.55 -16.73
CA HIS A 67 9.14 -2.36 -15.92
C HIS A 67 7.73 -1.86 -16.16
N ALA A 68 7.04 -1.54 -15.07
CA ALA A 68 5.76 -0.86 -15.09
C ALA A 68 5.74 0.29 -14.07
N PHE A 69 5.07 1.39 -14.43
CA PHE A 69 4.64 2.39 -13.47
C PHE A 69 3.34 1.94 -12.84
N ARG A 70 3.25 2.13 -11.52
CA ARG A 70 2.11 1.72 -10.71
C ARG A 70 1.53 2.90 -9.98
N PHE A 71 0.22 3.02 -10.01
CA PHE A 71 -0.57 3.99 -9.26
C PHE A 71 -1.66 3.24 -8.53
N SER A 72 -1.88 3.53 -7.26
CA SER A 72 -2.98 2.91 -6.52
C SER A 72 -3.58 3.85 -5.48
N ILE A 73 -4.86 3.63 -5.20
CA ILE A 73 -5.59 4.24 -4.09
C ILE A 73 -6.18 3.09 -3.29
N ILE A 74 -5.79 2.97 -2.03
CA ILE A 74 -6.19 1.86 -1.18
C ILE A 74 -6.69 2.41 0.15
N GLN A 75 -7.87 1.95 0.56
CA GLN A 75 -8.41 2.15 1.89
C GLN A 75 -7.99 0.98 2.77
N HIS A 76 -7.18 1.26 3.78
CA HIS A 76 -6.76 0.29 4.79
C HIS A 76 -7.54 0.48 6.08
N ARG A 77 -7.73 -0.60 6.82
CA ARG A 77 -8.17 -0.58 8.21
C ARG A 77 -7.16 -1.32 9.05
N THR A 78 -6.67 -0.65 10.07
CA THR A 78 -5.71 -1.20 11.03
C THR A 78 -6.31 -1.15 12.43
N PHE A 79 -5.94 -2.10 13.25
CA PHE A 79 -6.26 -2.08 14.67
C PHE A 79 -5.24 -2.90 15.46
N GLY A 80 -5.07 -2.52 16.70
CA GLY A 80 -4.23 -3.22 17.65
C GLY A 80 -4.92 -3.35 19.00
N TYR A 81 -4.61 -4.44 19.68
CA TYR A 81 -5.11 -4.77 21.00
C TYR A 81 -3.93 -5.18 21.87
N ASP A 82 -3.62 -4.44 22.92
CA ASP A 82 -2.53 -4.74 23.84
C ASP A 82 -2.70 -6.06 24.55
N HIS A 83 -3.94 -6.47 24.83
CA HIS A 83 -4.22 -7.75 25.48
C HIS A 83 -3.84 -8.97 24.63
N LEU A 84 -3.69 -8.80 23.29
CA LEU A 84 -3.21 -9.83 22.38
C LEU A 84 -1.70 -9.78 22.14
N SER A 85 -1.00 -8.85 22.76
CA SER A 85 0.46 -8.70 22.63
C SER A 85 1.19 -9.82 23.38
N GLU A 86 2.38 -10.17 22.89
CA GLU A 86 3.31 -11.07 23.59
C GLU A 86 4.01 -10.39 24.78
N SER A 87 3.99 -9.05 24.83
CA SER A 87 4.60 -8.26 25.87
C SER A 87 3.70 -8.13 27.10
N ILE A 88 4.16 -8.60 28.26
CA ILE A 88 3.46 -8.46 29.56
C ILE A 88 3.19 -6.99 29.89
N GLY A 89 4.09 -6.08 29.51
CA GLY A 89 3.93 -4.64 29.73
C GLY A 89 2.74 -4.08 28.95
N ARG A 90 2.61 -4.44 27.67
CA ARG A 90 1.46 -4.05 26.81
C ARG A 90 0.16 -4.66 27.33
N GLN A 91 0.15 -5.94 27.68
CA GLN A 91 -1.04 -6.59 28.27
C GLN A 91 -1.55 -5.88 29.51
N LYS A 92 -0.65 -5.42 30.41
CA LYS A 92 -1.02 -4.67 31.62
C LYS A 92 -1.52 -3.26 31.31
N ARG A 93 -0.97 -2.62 30.26
CA ARG A 93 -1.37 -1.29 29.80
C ARG A 93 -2.80 -1.34 29.24
N GLY A 94 -3.07 -2.28 28.32
CA GLY A 94 -4.40 -2.65 27.85
C GLY A 94 -5.04 -1.65 26.89
N TYR A 95 -4.27 -0.89 26.12
CA TYR A 95 -4.80 0.00 25.10
C TYR A 95 -5.32 -0.76 23.88
N GLU A 96 -6.32 -0.14 23.22
CA GLU A 96 -6.91 -0.60 21.97
C GLU A 96 -7.00 0.56 20.99
N PHE A 97 -6.71 0.31 19.72
CA PHE A 97 -6.93 1.31 18.68
C PHE A 97 -7.58 0.72 17.43
N LYS A 98 -8.27 1.59 16.70
CA LYS A 98 -8.77 1.36 15.34
C LYS A 98 -8.42 2.59 14.52
N ASN A 99 -7.74 2.39 13.38
CA ASN A 99 -7.35 3.47 12.50
C ASN A 99 -7.79 3.17 11.06
N SER A 100 -8.27 4.20 10.38
CA SER A 100 -8.66 4.17 8.99
C SER A 100 -7.65 4.98 8.17
N LEU A 101 -7.02 4.35 7.18
CA LEU A 101 -5.91 4.94 6.43
C LEU A 101 -6.21 4.88 4.94
N THR A 102 -6.24 6.04 4.28
CA THR A 102 -6.37 6.16 2.83
C THR A 102 -5.00 6.41 2.21
N GLU A 103 -4.50 5.44 1.45
CA GLU A 103 -3.18 5.45 0.80
C GLU A 103 -3.30 5.82 -0.68
N PHE A 104 -2.50 6.78 -1.12
CA PHE A 104 -2.24 7.12 -2.53
C PHE A 104 -0.80 6.74 -2.84
N SER A 105 -0.59 5.84 -3.78
CA SER A 105 0.72 5.29 -4.08
C SER A 105 1.14 5.54 -5.52
N VAL A 106 2.39 5.93 -5.71
CA VAL A 106 3.07 6.04 -7.00
C VAL A 106 4.38 5.28 -6.92
N GLY A 107 4.61 4.35 -7.84
CA GLY A 107 5.82 3.53 -7.79
C GLY A 107 6.21 2.89 -9.10
N LEU A 108 7.31 2.15 -9.02
CA LEU A 108 7.84 1.34 -10.09
C LEU A 108 7.72 -0.14 -9.70
N GLU A 109 7.27 -0.94 -10.65
CA GLU A 109 7.22 -2.39 -10.57
C GLU A 109 8.28 -2.96 -11.51
N PHE A 110 9.13 -3.86 -10.97
CA PHE A 110 10.14 -4.59 -11.71
C PHE A 110 9.80 -6.07 -11.75
N ASN A 111 9.67 -6.63 -12.97
CA ASN A 111 9.42 -8.03 -13.23
C ASN A 111 10.74 -8.79 -13.34
N PHE A 112 10.93 -9.86 -12.56
CA PHE A 112 12.15 -10.68 -12.59
C PHE A 112 12.27 -11.45 -13.91
N TRP A 113 11.14 -11.81 -14.53
CA TRP A 113 11.10 -12.41 -15.86
C TRP A 113 10.32 -11.50 -16.80
N GLU A 114 10.49 -11.72 -18.11
CA GLU A 114 9.77 -10.96 -19.11
C GLU A 114 8.28 -11.25 -19.02
N TRP A 115 7.51 -10.18 -18.87
CA TRP A 115 6.07 -10.18 -18.82
C TRP A 115 5.51 -9.79 -20.18
N ASN A 116 4.95 -10.77 -20.92
CA ASN A 116 4.34 -10.52 -22.21
C ASN A 116 2.85 -10.78 -22.16
N LEU A 117 2.06 -9.74 -22.02
CA LEU A 117 0.60 -9.79 -21.97
C LEU A 117 -0.07 -10.26 -23.26
N HIS A 118 0.70 -10.45 -24.34
CA HIS A 118 0.18 -10.82 -25.66
C HIS A 118 0.57 -12.23 -26.11
N ASP A 119 1.35 -12.93 -25.32
CA ASP A 119 1.73 -14.33 -25.58
C ASP A 119 0.92 -15.29 -24.69
N PHE A 120 -0.25 -15.71 -25.22
CA PHE A 120 -1.16 -16.62 -24.52
C PHE A 120 -0.84 -18.10 -24.72
N LYS A 121 0.19 -18.43 -25.47
CA LYS A 121 0.54 -19.82 -25.76
C LYS A 121 1.11 -20.55 -24.53
N ARG A 122 1.44 -19.83 -23.45
CA ARG A 122 1.99 -20.38 -22.21
C ARG A 122 1.34 -19.69 -20.99
N PRO A 123 0.97 -20.42 -19.94
CA PRO A 123 0.66 -19.80 -18.67
C PRO A 123 1.90 -19.02 -18.20
N GLN A 124 1.74 -17.70 -17.99
CA GLN A 124 2.82 -16.84 -17.52
C GLN A 124 2.60 -16.54 -16.04
N PHE A 125 3.59 -16.88 -15.23
CA PHE A 125 3.67 -16.47 -13.84
C PHE A 125 4.97 -15.71 -13.65
N VAL A 126 4.90 -14.47 -13.18
CA VAL A 126 6.08 -13.62 -13.04
C VAL A 126 6.12 -13.05 -11.63
N PRO A 127 7.18 -13.35 -10.87
CA PRO A 127 7.46 -12.64 -9.63
C PRO A 127 7.94 -11.22 -9.95
N TYR A 128 7.59 -10.29 -9.09
CA TYR A 128 7.97 -8.90 -9.20
C TYR A 128 8.20 -8.25 -7.85
N VAL A 129 8.92 -7.15 -7.86
CA VAL A 129 9.09 -6.25 -6.73
C VAL A 129 8.60 -4.86 -7.14
N SER A 130 7.99 -4.15 -6.21
CA SER A 130 7.57 -2.77 -6.43
C SER A 130 7.95 -1.89 -5.24
N THR A 131 8.40 -0.68 -5.55
CA THR A 131 8.69 0.36 -4.55
C THR A 131 8.32 1.73 -5.11
N GLY A 132 8.24 2.72 -4.24
CA GLY A 132 7.84 4.08 -4.63
C GLY A 132 7.62 4.99 -3.45
N LEU A 133 6.63 5.85 -3.56
CA LEU A 133 6.22 6.77 -2.52
C LEU A 133 4.71 6.64 -2.30
N ASN A 134 4.34 6.54 -1.05
CA ASN A 134 2.96 6.59 -0.59
C ASN A 134 2.73 7.91 0.14
N PHE A 135 1.67 8.61 -0.22
CA PHE A 135 1.05 9.64 0.59
C PHE A 135 -0.20 9.04 1.23
N PHE A 136 -0.39 9.23 2.52
CA PHE A 136 -1.58 8.70 3.17
C PHE A 136 -2.21 9.71 4.13
N ILE A 137 -3.51 9.54 4.31
CA ILE A 137 -4.35 10.24 5.27
C ILE A 137 -4.82 9.20 6.27
N ALA A 138 -4.51 9.41 7.54
CA ALA A 138 -4.90 8.51 8.63
C ALA A 138 -5.60 9.29 9.74
N ASP A 139 -6.37 8.59 10.57
CA ASP A 139 -6.91 9.20 11.77
C ASP A 139 -5.78 9.46 12.77
N HIS A 140 -5.68 10.70 13.26
CA HIS A 140 -4.81 11.06 14.37
C HIS A 140 -5.48 10.63 15.67
N LEU A 141 -4.85 9.70 16.38
CA LEU A 141 -5.41 9.06 17.55
C LEU A 141 -4.80 9.62 18.83
N GLY A 142 -5.60 9.62 19.91
CA GLY A 142 -5.14 9.93 21.25
C GLY A 142 -5.91 9.13 22.30
N PRO A 143 -5.34 8.97 23.49
CA PRO A 143 -5.94 8.17 24.55
C PRO A 143 -7.22 8.79 25.10
N ASN A 144 -8.25 7.96 25.25
CA ASN A 144 -9.47 8.28 25.98
C ASN A 144 -9.46 7.51 27.30
N GLU A 145 -9.06 8.19 28.36
CA GLU A 145 -9.10 7.62 29.71
C GLU A 145 -10.49 7.89 30.36
N PRO A 146 -11.09 6.93 31.07
CA PRO A 146 -10.54 5.68 31.60
C PRO A 146 -10.73 4.43 30.71
N GLU A 147 -11.30 4.59 29.51
CA GLU A 147 -11.73 3.47 28.65
C GLU A 147 -10.55 2.74 27.98
N LYS A 148 -9.36 3.35 27.99
CA LYS A 148 -8.13 2.84 27.36
C LYS A 148 -8.28 2.59 25.86
N GLU A 149 -9.25 3.21 25.23
CA GLU A 149 -9.45 3.23 23.79
C GLU A 149 -8.76 4.47 23.21
N LEU A 150 -8.01 4.27 22.12
CA LEU A 150 -7.41 5.36 21.37
C LEU A 150 -8.41 5.82 20.32
N VAL A 151 -8.89 7.05 20.49
CA VAL A 151 -9.97 7.63 19.68
C VAL A 151 -9.42 8.68 18.72
N LYS A 152 -10.14 8.91 17.63
CA LYS A 152 -9.79 9.95 16.66
C LYS A 152 -9.91 11.33 17.29
N ILE A 153 -8.83 12.11 17.24
CA ILE A 153 -8.76 13.51 17.64
C ILE A 153 -8.80 14.41 16.40
N ASP A 154 -8.01 14.05 15.36
CA ASP A 154 -7.86 14.83 14.13
C ASP A 154 -7.47 13.92 12.96
N GLU A 155 -6.98 14.48 11.86
CA GLU A 155 -6.43 13.76 10.71
C GLU A 155 -4.93 14.00 10.59
N ASN A 156 -4.20 12.95 10.25
CA ASN A 156 -2.76 12.98 10.05
C ASN A 156 -2.43 12.72 8.58
N TYR A 157 -1.55 13.56 8.01
CA TYR A 157 -1.11 13.51 6.62
C TYR A 157 0.39 13.19 6.60
N ASN A 158 0.73 12.02 6.07
CA ASN A 158 2.11 11.57 6.11
C ASN A 158 2.51 10.81 4.85
N PHE A 159 3.79 10.46 4.78
CA PHE A 159 4.38 9.67 3.71
C PHE A 159 4.85 8.33 4.22
N ALA A 160 4.94 7.36 3.31
CA ALA A 160 5.57 6.07 3.58
C ALA A 160 6.33 5.59 2.34
N ILE A 161 7.32 4.72 2.56
CA ILE A 161 8.01 4.00 1.49
C ILE A 161 7.49 2.56 1.48
N PRO A 162 6.85 2.12 0.38
CA PRO A 162 6.42 0.75 0.21
C PRO A 162 7.56 -0.13 -0.33
N LEU A 163 7.61 -1.37 0.14
CA LEU A 163 8.36 -2.46 -0.47
C LEU A 163 7.39 -3.63 -0.65
N ILE A 164 7.02 -3.91 -1.88
CA ILE A 164 5.99 -4.88 -2.24
C ILE A 164 6.63 -6.00 -3.06
N PHE A 165 6.40 -7.23 -2.65
CA PHE A 165 6.70 -8.44 -3.40
C PHE A 165 5.41 -9.05 -3.89
N GLY A 166 5.40 -9.54 -5.12
CA GLY A 166 4.23 -10.18 -5.68
C GLY A 166 4.56 -11.23 -6.72
N ILE A 167 3.56 -12.06 -7.00
CA ILE A 167 3.57 -12.98 -8.13
C ILE A 167 2.31 -12.72 -8.92
N LYS A 168 2.44 -12.45 -10.21
CA LYS A 168 1.31 -12.21 -11.11
C LYS A 168 1.24 -13.27 -12.19
N GLY A 169 0.00 -13.54 -12.63
CA GLY A 169 -0.30 -14.47 -13.70
C GLY A 169 -1.44 -13.99 -14.59
N ALA A 170 -1.33 -14.28 -15.89
CA ALA A 170 -2.42 -14.04 -16.83
C ALA A 170 -3.44 -15.18 -16.73
N VAL A 171 -4.66 -14.83 -16.30
CA VAL A 171 -5.81 -15.76 -16.22
C VAL A 171 -6.49 -15.87 -17.59
N SER A 172 -6.48 -14.81 -18.36
CA SER A 172 -7.00 -14.74 -19.71
C SER A 172 -6.25 -13.67 -20.51
N GLU A 173 -6.63 -13.51 -21.80
CA GLU A 173 -6.05 -12.46 -22.66
C GLU A 173 -6.14 -11.05 -22.09
N ARG A 174 -7.06 -10.82 -21.18
CA ARG A 174 -7.34 -9.47 -20.66
C ARG A 174 -7.32 -9.37 -19.16
N PHE A 175 -7.25 -10.49 -18.42
CA PHE A 175 -7.28 -10.47 -16.98
C PHE A 175 -5.98 -11.02 -16.39
N VAL A 176 -5.40 -10.23 -15.50
CA VAL A 176 -4.22 -10.59 -14.72
C VAL A 176 -4.61 -10.63 -13.25
N ILE A 177 -4.23 -11.68 -12.57
CA ILE A 177 -4.34 -11.81 -11.12
C ILE A 177 -2.94 -11.74 -10.52
N ALA A 178 -2.78 -11.07 -9.38
CA ALA A 178 -1.56 -11.13 -8.62
C ALA A 178 -1.82 -11.31 -7.13
N LEU A 179 -0.91 -12.04 -6.47
CA LEU A 179 -0.80 -12.09 -5.02
C LEU A 179 0.30 -11.11 -4.62
N GLU A 180 0.01 -10.28 -3.62
CA GLU A 180 0.93 -9.24 -3.16
C GLU A 180 1.11 -9.33 -1.65
N PHE A 181 2.33 -9.12 -1.22
CA PHE A 181 2.70 -8.92 0.16
C PHE A 181 3.69 -7.77 0.23
N GLY A 182 3.45 -6.78 1.07
CA GLY A 182 4.32 -5.61 1.12
C GLY A 182 4.28 -4.89 2.46
N ALA A 183 5.45 -4.47 2.91
CA ALA A 183 5.63 -3.61 4.06
C ALA A 183 5.68 -2.14 3.63
N ARG A 184 5.19 -1.25 4.47
CA ARG A 184 5.28 0.21 4.32
C ARG A 184 5.91 0.76 5.57
N TYR A 185 7.01 1.47 5.39
CA TYR A 185 7.65 2.25 6.43
C TYR A 185 7.03 3.64 6.45
N ALA A 186 6.24 3.96 7.46
CA ALA A 186 5.64 5.28 7.63
C ALA A 186 6.64 6.25 8.23
N PHE A 187 6.60 7.52 7.83
CA PHE A 187 7.41 8.57 8.43
C PHE A 187 6.67 9.25 9.60
N THR A 188 5.98 8.47 10.40
CA THR A 188 5.27 8.90 11.61
C THR A 188 5.28 7.76 12.64
N ASP A 189 5.22 8.13 13.90
CA ASP A 189 5.12 7.24 15.06
C ASP A 189 3.72 7.33 15.71
N ASN A 190 2.72 7.82 14.98
CA ASN A 190 1.38 8.02 15.52
C ASN A 190 0.25 7.42 14.67
N LEU A 191 0.49 6.28 14.02
CA LEU A 191 -0.58 5.52 13.37
C LEU A 191 -1.40 4.72 14.40
N ASP A 192 -0.82 4.40 15.54
CA ASP A 192 -1.46 3.66 16.64
C ASP A 192 -1.89 4.53 17.81
N GLY A 193 -1.63 5.85 17.75
CA GLY A 193 -1.98 6.78 18.83
C GLY A 193 -1.00 6.79 19.99
N SER A 194 0.18 6.18 19.86
CA SER A 194 1.19 6.15 20.91
C SER A 194 1.91 7.49 21.09
N ASN A 195 2.00 8.29 20.02
CA ASN A 195 2.67 9.59 20.01
C ASN A 195 1.77 10.74 19.52
N PRO A 196 0.69 11.06 20.23
CA PRO A 196 -0.28 12.09 19.80
C PRO A 196 0.31 13.49 19.71
N GLN A 197 1.43 13.77 20.38
CA GLN A 197 2.10 15.07 20.35
C GLN A 197 2.98 15.28 19.11
N GLU A 198 3.22 14.25 18.28
CA GLU A 198 4.05 14.38 17.07
C GLU A 198 3.56 15.46 16.09
N SER A 199 2.23 15.61 15.97
CA SER A 199 1.62 16.54 15.00
C SER A 199 0.82 17.67 15.63
N ILE A 200 0.44 17.57 16.89
CA ILE A 200 -0.42 18.53 17.60
C ILE A 200 0.10 18.70 19.02
N GLU A 201 0.43 19.95 19.43
CA GLU A 201 0.72 20.27 20.83
C GLU A 201 -0.59 20.22 21.65
N ILE A 202 -0.79 19.15 22.39
CA ILE A 202 -1.88 18.99 23.34
C ILE A 202 -1.24 18.80 24.71
N ASP A 203 -1.29 19.82 25.56
CA ASP A 203 -0.62 19.86 26.86
C ASP A 203 -1.09 18.77 27.86
N GLU A 204 -2.26 18.19 27.63
CA GLU A 204 -2.88 17.21 28.56
C GLU A 204 -2.64 15.76 28.16
N ILE A 205 -2.11 15.47 26.94
CA ILE A 205 -1.96 14.10 26.44
C ILE A 205 -0.48 13.72 26.41
N VAL A 206 -0.11 12.70 27.15
CA VAL A 206 1.28 12.22 27.23
C VAL A 206 1.50 11.13 26.20
N SER A 207 2.53 11.30 25.36
CA SER A 207 3.03 10.25 24.47
C SER A 207 3.61 9.07 25.29
N PHE A 208 3.42 7.87 24.78
CA PHE A 208 3.91 6.64 25.41
C PHE A 208 4.56 5.74 24.35
N GLY A 209 5.23 4.68 24.75
CA GLY A 209 5.90 3.78 23.81
C GLY A 209 7.31 4.22 23.43
N ASN A 210 7.80 3.77 22.28
CA ASN A 210 9.15 4.05 21.80
C ASN A 210 9.16 5.14 20.73
N GLN A 211 9.22 6.38 21.11
CA GLN A 211 9.21 7.57 20.24
C GLN A 211 10.38 7.67 19.24
N ASN A 212 11.32 6.72 19.25
CA ASN A 212 12.46 6.70 18.32
C ASN A 212 12.27 5.73 17.13
N MET A 213 11.13 5.08 17.04
CA MET A 213 10.84 4.11 15.97
C MET A 213 9.54 4.46 15.26
N ASN A 214 9.61 4.69 13.98
CA ASN A 214 8.44 4.92 13.15
C ASN A 214 7.62 3.64 12.95
N ASP A 215 6.35 3.83 12.69
CA ASP A 215 5.37 2.77 12.50
C ASP A 215 5.51 2.04 11.15
N TRP A 216 5.11 0.79 11.15
CA TRP A 216 5.03 -0.04 9.97
C TRP A 216 3.61 -0.57 9.78
N TYR A 217 3.16 -0.64 8.54
CA TYR A 217 1.97 -1.40 8.20
C TYR A 217 2.25 -2.35 7.04
N ILE A 218 1.67 -3.55 7.13
CA ILE A 218 1.94 -4.65 6.23
C ILE A 218 0.65 -5.06 5.57
N PHE A 219 0.62 -5.01 4.25
CA PHE A 219 -0.52 -5.42 3.44
C PHE A 219 -0.26 -6.78 2.81
N GLY A 220 -1.25 -7.67 2.87
CA GLY A 220 -1.30 -8.90 2.12
C GLY A 220 -2.63 -9.00 1.36
N GLY A 221 -2.58 -9.30 0.07
CA GLY A 221 -3.80 -9.30 -0.73
C GLY A 221 -3.65 -9.80 -2.15
N VAL A 222 -4.74 -9.60 -2.89
CA VAL A 222 -4.90 -10.01 -4.29
C VAL A 222 -5.23 -8.79 -5.13
N THR A 223 -4.65 -8.69 -6.30
CA THR A 223 -5.06 -7.72 -7.32
C THR A 223 -5.68 -8.45 -8.51
N LEU A 224 -6.75 -7.89 -9.06
CA LEU A 224 -7.36 -8.32 -10.32
C LEU A 224 -7.39 -7.13 -11.26
N THR A 225 -6.64 -7.22 -12.37
CA THR A 225 -6.53 -6.14 -13.35
C THR A 225 -7.02 -6.57 -14.71
N TYR A 226 -7.63 -5.63 -15.43
CA TYR A 226 -8.02 -5.73 -16.83
C TYR A 226 -7.00 -4.99 -17.69
N THR A 227 -6.48 -5.65 -18.73
CA THR A 227 -5.47 -5.10 -19.63
C THR A 227 -6.11 -4.48 -20.88
N PHE A 228 -5.63 -3.30 -21.27
CA PHE A 228 -6.10 -2.59 -22.46
C PHE A 228 -4.97 -1.77 -23.11
N GLY A 229 -5.22 -1.25 -24.31
CA GLY A 229 -4.24 -0.50 -25.09
C GLY A 229 -3.83 -1.24 -26.36
N ARG A 230 -2.92 -0.64 -27.13
CA ARG A 230 -2.41 -1.22 -28.37
C ARG A 230 -1.43 -2.35 -28.07
N LYS A 231 -1.49 -3.43 -28.86
CA LYS A 231 -0.50 -4.51 -28.77
C LYS A 231 0.88 -3.97 -29.14
N PRO A 232 1.89 -4.07 -28.28
CA PRO A 232 3.24 -3.68 -28.64
C PRO A 232 3.78 -4.59 -29.72
N CYS A 233 4.38 -4.02 -30.77
CA CYS A 233 5.18 -4.79 -31.73
C CYS A 233 6.53 -5.09 -31.09
N TYR A 234 6.70 -6.25 -30.48
CA TYR A 234 8.01 -6.75 -30.10
C TYR A 234 8.65 -7.33 -31.36
N CYS A 235 9.30 -6.50 -32.17
CA CYS A 235 10.21 -7.00 -33.21
C CYS A 235 11.40 -7.64 -32.49
N LYS A 236 11.55 -8.95 -32.64
CA LYS A 236 12.84 -9.60 -32.33
C LYS A 236 13.81 -9.12 -33.38
N PHE A 237 14.81 -8.35 -32.97
CA PHE A 237 16.01 -8.08 -33.76
C PHE A 237 16.98 -9.22 -33.58
#